data_09b8a3cef2c926e58f903701a25f6358
#
_entry.id   09b8a3cef2c926e58f903701a25f6358
#
_cell.length_a   1.000
_cell.length_b   1.000
_cell.length_c   1.000
_cell.angle_alpha   90.00
_cell.angle_beta   90.00
_cell.angle_gamma   90.00
#
_symmetry.space_group_name_H-M   'P 1'
#
loop_
_entity.id
_entity.type
_entity.pdbx_description
1 polymer ?
#
loop_
_entity_poly.entity_id
_entity_poly.type
_entity_poly.pdbx_seq_one_letter_code
_entity_poly.pdbx_strand_id
1 'polypeptide(L)'
;MIFLAAPTSTAERMEKIAALARGFIYCVSVTGVTGSRENIASGLEAFLAQIRSHTDLPLAVGFGIKSPETAGKAAAIADGVIVGSSLIERIEENLPLVKDEPERVINEVCAYFASLKKAMENTHFAMN
;
A
#
# COMPACT_ATOMS: atom_id res chain seq x y z
N MET A 1 -4.27 17.87 -4.92
CA MET A 1 -4.34 17.44 -3.49
C MET A 1 -4.61 15.95 -3.48
N ILE A 2 -3.88 15.17 -2.70
CA ILE A 2 -4.10 13.74 -2.51
C ILE A 2 -5.06 13.57 -1.33
N PHE A 3 -6.16 12.87 -1.56
CA PHE A 3 -7.16 12.60 -0.54
C PHE A 3 -7.02 11.18 -0.01
N LEU A 4 -7.43 11.00 1.25
CA LEU A 4 -7.49 9.70 1.90
C LEU A 4 -8.94 9.20 1.88
N ALA A 5 -9.11 7.94 1.48
CA ALA A 5 -10.36 7.20 1.58
C ALA A 5 -10.18 6.00 2.50
N ALA A 6 -11.18 5.69 3.29
CA ALA A 6 -11.20 4.55 4.21
C ALA A 6 -12.51 3.76 4.04
N PRO A 7 -12.57 2.48 4.41
CA PRO A 7 -13.80 1.69 4.35
C PRO A 7 -14.99 2.29 5.12
N THR A 8 -14.69 3.15 6.08
CA THR A 8 -15.68 3.90 6.86
C THR A 8 -16.17 5.19 6.18
N SER A 9 -15.61 5.55 5.01
CA SER A 9 -16.05 6.73 4.27
C SER A 9 -17.43 6.50 3.65
N THR A 10 -18.34 7.46 3.85
CA THR A 10 -19.69 7.39 3.26
C THR A 10 -19.66 7.61 1.75
N ALA A 11 -20.71 7.18 1.04
CA ALA A 11 -20.84 7.38 -0.41
C ALA A 11 -20.74 8.87 -0.79
N GLU A 12 -21.42 9.77 -0.07
CA GLU A 12 -21.33 11.21 -0.27
C GLU A 12 -19.91 11.75 -0.14
N ARG A 13 -19.14 11.21 0.84
CA ARG A 13 -17.73 11.58 1.02
C ARG A 13 -16.87 11.07 -0.14
N MET A 14 -17.15 9.87 -0.64
CA MET A 14 -16.45 9.31 -1.81
C MET A 14 -16.67 10.15 -3.06
N GLU A 15 -17.89 10.59 -3.32
CA GLU A 15 -18.20 11.49 -4.43
C GLU A 15 -17.42 12.81 -4.34
N LYS A 16 -17.36 13.42 -3.16
CA LYS A 16 -16.59 14.65 -2.93
C LYS A 16 -15.09 14.43 -3.13
N ILE A 17 -14.55 13.31 -2.63
CA ILE A 17 -13.15 12.94 -2.82
C ILE A 17 -12.86 12.76 -4.31
N ALA A 18 -13.70 12.01 -5.04
CA ALA A 18 -13.54 11.76 -6.47
C ALA A 18 -13.54 13.06 -7.29
N ALA A 19 -14.42 14.00 -6.96
CA ALA A 19 -14.52 15.29 -7.66
C ALA A 19 -13.30 16.21 -7.42
N LEU A 20 -12.71 16.17 -6.23
CA LEU A 20 -11.65 17.10 -5.80
C LEU A 20 -10.24 16.53 -5.91
N ALA A 21 -10.10 15.21 -5.88
CA ALA A 21 -8.79 14.54 -5.93
C ALA A 21 -8.04 14.81 -7.24
N ARG A 22 -6.73 14.83 -7.17
CA ARG A 22 -5.83 14.90 -8.34
C ARG A 22 -4.63 14.00 -8.07
N GLY A 23 -4.15 13.33 -9.11
CA GLY A 23 -3.03 12.40 -9.05
C GLY A 23 -3.48 10.99 -8.70
N PHE A 24 -3.71 10.68 -7.43
CA PHE A 24 -4.21 9.39 -6.97
C PHE A 24 -5.04 9.54 -5.69
N ILE A 25 -5.76 8.48 -5.31
CA ILE A 25 -6.45 8.39 -4.02
C ILE A 25 -5.67 7.45 -3.10
N TYR A 26 -5.36 7.91 -1.89
CA TYR A 26 -4.75 7.08 -0.85
C TYR A 26 -5.85 6.25 -0.17
N CYS A 27 -5.87 4.96 -0.43
CA CYS A 27 -6.79 4.01 0.19
C CYS A 27 -6.19 3.48 1.49
N VAL A 28 -6.66 3.98 2.62
CA VAL A 28 -6.23 3.50 3.94
C VAL A 28 -7.05 2.25 4.27
N SER A 29 -6.42 1.09 4.33
CA SER A 29 -7.08 -0.08 4.85
C SER A 29 -6.95 -0.12 6.37
N VAL A 30 -8.08 -0.23 7.03
CA VAL A 30 -8.12 -0.41 8.49
C VAL A 30 -7.93 -1.90 8.78
N THR A 31 -6.69 -2.34 8.87
CA THR A 31 -6.38 -3.69 9.34
C THR A 31 -5.95 -3.67 10.77
N GLY A 32 -6.90 -3.50 11.62
CA GLY A 32 -6.70 -3.62 13.06
C GLY A 32 -7.66 -4.60 13.70
N VAL A 33 -8.27 -5.55 12.96
CA VAL A 33 -9.29 -6.41 13.56
C VAL A 33 -9.18 -7.86 13.06
N THR A 34 -8.94 -8.73 14.00
CA THR A 34 -9.38 -10.10 14.19
C THR A 34 -10.32 -10.67 13.10
N GLY A 35 -9.76 -10.96 11.92
CA GLY A 35 -10.45 -11.70 10.86
C GLY A 35 -9.49 -12.63 10.14
N SER A 36 -9.99 -13.71 9.54
CA SER A 36 -9.17 -14.57 8.69
C SER A 36 -8.58 -13.74 7.54
N ARG A 37 -7.35 -14.08 7.09
CA ARG A 37 -6.64 -13.38 6.01
C ARG A 37 -7.47 -13.24 4.72
N GLU A 38 -8.37 -14.16 4.45
CA GLU A 38 -9.27 -14.16 3.29
C GLU A 38 -10.36 -13.09 3.39
N ASN A 39 -10.91 -12.86 4.59
CA ASN A 39 -11.93 -11.82 4.80
C ASN A 39 -11.38 -10.41 4.67
N ILE A 40 -10.10 -10.23 4.96
CA ILE A 40 -9.42 -8.92 4.85
C ILE A 40 -9.20 -8.57 3.37
N ALA A 41 -8.77 -9.54 2.55
CA ALA A 41 -8.55 -9.32 1.12
C ALA A 41 -9.87 -9.00 0.41
N SER A 42 -10.92 -9.78 0.62
CA SER A 42 -12.24 -9.55 0.01
C SER A 42 -12.87 -8.22 0.40
N GLY A 43 -12.70 -7.78 1.65
CA GLY A 43 -13.14 -6.47 2.11
C GLY A 43 -12.41 -5.31 1.44
N LEU A 44 -11.10 -5.46 1.19
CA LEU A 44 -10.30 -4.46 0.49
C LEU A 44 -10.69 -4.38 -0.99
N GLU A 45 -10.86 -5.50 -1.67
CA GLU A 45 -11.30 -5.52 -3.07
C GLU A 45 -12.66 -4.83 -3.25
N ALA A 46 -13.64 -5.14 -2.40
CA ALA A 46 -14.95 -4.50 -2.42
C ALA A 46 -14.85 -2.98 -2.19
N PHE A 47 -14.00 -2.56 -1.26
CA PHE A 47 -13.75 -1.14 -0.99
C PHE A 47 -13.11 -0.42 -2.19
N LEU A 48 -12.11 -1.02 -2.83
CA LEU A 48 -11.49 -0.45 -4.02
C LEU A 48 -12.49 -0.38 -5.19
N ALA A 49 -13.31 -1.41 -5.39
CA ALA A 49 -14.36 -1.41 -6.41
C ALA A 49 -15.38 -0.29 -6.18
N GLN A 50 -15.74 -0.04 -4.92
CA GLN A 50 -16.61 1.09 -4.57
C GLN A 50 -15.98 2.44 -4.95
N ILE A 51 -14.70 2.66 -4.67
CA ILE A 51 -14.02 3.91 -5.07
C ILE A 51 -13.94 4.04 -6.58
N ARG A 52 -13.60 2.95 -7.29
CA ARG A 52 -13.52 2.93 -8.76
C ARG A 52 -14.86 3.27 -9.44
N SER A 53 -16.00 3.03 -8.79
CA SER A 53 -17.30 3.44 -9.33
C SER A 53 -17.51 4.97 -9.35
N HIS A 54 -16.66 5.73 -8.64
CA HIS A 54 -16.74 7.19 -8.57
C HIS A 54 -15.59 7.91 -9.31
N THR A 55 -14.51 7.20 -9.69
CA THR A 55 -13.32 7.85 -10.28
C THR A 55 -12.44 6.89 -11.05
N ASP A 56 -11.77 7.41 -12.10
CA ASP A 56 -10.72 6.71 -12.85
C ASP A 56 -9.31 7.02 -12.32
N LEU A 57 -9.18 7.78 -11.23
CA LEU A 57 -7.88 8.07 -10.64
C LEU A 57 -7.24 6.79 -10.10
N PRO A 58 -5.89 6.68 -10.19
CA PRO A 58 -5.16 5.56 -9.59
C PRO A 58 -5.44 5.45 -8.09
N LEU A 59 -5.56 4.22 -7.62
CA LEU A 59 -5.77 3.89 -6.22
C LEU A 59 -4.48 3.31 -5.61
N ALA A 60 -3.92 3.98 -4.61
CA ALA A 60 -2.76 3.51 -3.89
C ALA A 60 -3.16 3.03 -2.49
N VAL A 61 -2.83 1.78 -2.18
CA VAL A 61 -3.22 1.14 -0.91
C VAL A 61 -2.09 1.24 0.10
N GLY A 62 -2.38 1.84 1.24
CA GLY A 62 -1.52 1.81 2.42
C GLY A 62 -2.00 0.71 3.38
N PHE A 63 -1.28 -0.40 3.43
CA PHE A 63 -1.74 -1.58 4.13
C PHE A 63 -0.57 -2.34 4.74
N GLY A 64 -0.21 -2.15 5.96
CA GLY A 64 0.70 -3.03 6.73
C GLY A 64 1.66 -3.91 5.93
N ILE A 65 2.16 -3.41 4.82
CA ILE A 65 3.02 -4.15 3.88
C ILE A 65 4.36 -4.36 4.54
N LYS A 66 4.66 -5.63 4.82
CA LYS A 66 5.90 -6.02 5.52
C LYS A 66 6.74 -7.03 4.75
N SER A 67 6.23 -7.56 3.65
CA SER A 67 6.94 -8.58 2.87
C SER A 67 6.65 -8.46 1.37
N PRO A 68 7.53 -9.01 0.51
CA PRO A 68 7.27 -9.10 -0.94
C PRO A 68 5.93 -9.76 -1.27
N GLU A 69 5.54 -10.80 -0.52
CA GLU A 69 4.26 -11.48 -0.71
C GLU A 69 3.07 -10.53 -0.49
N THR A 70 3.08 -9.77 0.61
CA THR A 70 1.99 -8.81 0.90
C THR A 70 1.97 -7.66 -0.08
N ALA A 71 3.14 -7.20 -0.55
CA ALA A 71 3.24 -6.19 -1.59
C ALA A 71 2.66 -6.68 -2.93
N GLY A 72 2.99 -7.90 -3.35
CA GLY A 72 2.44 -8.51 -4.55
C GLY A 72 0.91 -8.67 -4.49
N LYS A 73 0.37 -9.16 -3.36
CA LYS A 73 -1.08 -9.28 -3.16
C LYS A 73 -1.80 -7.93 -3.26
N ALA A 74 -1.23 -6.89 -2.67
CA ALA A 74 -1.80 -5.54 -2.76
C ALA A 74 -1.74 -5.00 -4.19
N ALA A 75 -0.64 -5.21 -4.90
CA ALA A 75 -0.46 -4.79 -6.29
C ALA A 75 -1.39 -5.52 -7.28
N ALA A 76 -1.89 -6.71 -6.92
CA ALA A 76 -2.87 -7.43 -7.75
C ALA A 76 -4.23 -6.71 -7.83
N ILE A 77 -4.58 -5.90 -6.84
CA ILE A 77 -5.91 -5.28 -6.71
C ILE A 77 -5.88 -3.75 -6.72
N ALA A 78 -4.71 -3.13 -6.60
CA ALA A 78 -4.51 -1.69 -6.57
C ALA A 78 -3.48 -1.24 -7.60
N ASP A 79 -3.53 0.03 -8.00
CA ASP A 79 -2.58 0.62 -8.96
C ASP A 79 -1.24 0.97 -8.32
N GLY A 80 -1.20 1.06 -7.01
CA GLY A 80 0.01 1.33 -6.25
C GLY A 80 -0.07 0.88 -4.80
N VAL A 81 1.09 0.79 -4.16
CA VAL A 81 1.24 0.39 -2.77
C VAL A 81 2.05 1.44 -2.00
N ILE A 82 1.59 1.81 -0.83
CA ILE A 82 2.26 2.76 0.04
C ILE A 82 2.87 2.00 1.21
N VAL A 83 4.19 2.14 1.36
CA VAL A 83 4.98 1.46 2.39
C VAL A 83 5.60 2.52 3.29
N GLY A 84 5.28 2.48 4.56
CA GLY A 84 5.78 3.42 5.57
C GLY A 84 6.41 2.68 6.75
N SER A 85 5.60 2.13 7.62
CA SER A 85 6.02 1.57 8.90
C SER A 85 7.11 0.51 8.79
N SER A 86 7.00 -0.40 7.83
CA SER A 86 8.01 -1.46 7.66
C SER A 86 9.36 -0.94 7.15
N LEU A 87 9.35 0.20 6.41
CA LEU A 87 10.59 0.88 6.03
C LEU A 87 11.25 1.51 7.25
N ILE A 88 10.46 2.16 8.12
CA ILE A 88 10.93 2.75 9.36
C ILE A 88 11.48 1.65 10.28
N GLU A 89 10.76 0.54 10.45
CA GLU A 89 11.21 -0.63 11.21
C GLU A 89 12.60 -1.13 10.73
N ARG A 90 12.81 -1.20 9.40
CA ARG A 90 14.12 -1.58 8.83
C ARG A 90 15.23 -0.59 9.14
N ILE A 91 14.92 0.69 9.14
CA ILE A 91 15.89 1.72 9.52
C ILE A 91 16.21 1.60 11.01
N GLU A 92 15.19 1.45 11.86
CA GLU A 92 15.38 1.31 13.31
C GLU A 92 16.22 0.09 13.69
N GLU A 93 15.99 -1.06 13.06
CA GLU A 93 16.78 -2.30 13.27
C GLU A 93 18.28 -2.08 12.97
N ASN A 94 18.60 -1.16 12.07
CA ASN A 94 19.95 -0.87 11.62
C ASN A 94 20.57 0.39 12.26
N LEU A 95 19.84 1.12 13.10
CA LEU A 95 20.35 2.34 13.75
C LEU A 95 21.70 2.17 14.47
N PRO A 96 21.97 1.05 15.18
CA PRO A 96 23.28 0.86 15.82
C PRO A 96 24.45 0.87 14.85
N LEU A 97 24.25 0.52 13.59
CA LEU A 97 25.28 0.43 12.56
C LEU A 97 25.49 1.75 11.80
N VAL A 98 24.57 2.72 11.94
CA VAL A 98 24.59 3.97 11.14
C VAL A 98 25.89 4.78 11.30
N LYS A 99 26.52 4.74 12.49
CA LYS A 99 27.75 5.46 12.75
C LYS A 99 28.96 4.84 12.07
N ASP A 100 29.05 3.51 12.10
CA ASP A 100 30.24 2.77 11.71
C ASP A 100 30.13 2.23 10.27
N GLU A 101 28.93 1.87 9.84
CA GLU A 101 28.66 1.24 8.53
C GLU A 101 27.44 1.88 7.83
N PRO A 102 27.42 3.20 7.58
CA PRO A 102 26.23 3.88 7.01
C PRO A 102 25.84 3.35 5.62
N GLU A 103 26.83 3.02 4.78
CA GLU A 103 26.56 2.48 3.44
C GLU A 103 25.90 1.10 3.49
N ARG A 104 26.26 0.27 4.46
CA ARG A 104 25.62 -1.03 4.67
C ARG A 104 24.15 -0.86 5.03
N VAL A 105 23.82 0.07 5.91
CA VAL A 105 22.43 0.36 6.30
C VAL A 105 21.63 0.82 5.09
N ILE A 106 22.16 1.73 4.29
CA ILE A 106 21.51 2.20 3.05
C ILE A 106 21.26 1.04 2.11
N ASN A 107 22.25 0.19 1.88
CA ASN A 107 22.15 -0.95 0.97
C ASN A 107 21.09 -1.96 1.43
N GLU A 108 20.99 -2.26 2.72
CA GLU A 108 19.98 -3.17 3.27
C GLU A 108 18.57 -2.60 3.13
N VAL A 109 18.37 -1.32 3.41
CA VAL A 109 17.09 -0.64 3.25
C VAL A 109 16.68 -0.59 1.77
N CYS A 110 17.61 -0.26 0.88
CA CYS A 110 17.37 -0.25 -0.56
C CYS A 110 17.05 -1.65 -1.11
N ALA A 111 17.77 -2.68 -0.66
CA ALA A 111 17.53 -4.07 -1.06
C ALA A 111 16.14 -4.55 -0.61
N TYR A 112 15.73 -4.22 0.61
CA TYR A 112 14.39 -4.50 1.08
C TYR A 112 13.34 -3.84 0.18
N PHE A 113 13.47 -2.55 -0.12
CA PHE A 113 12.52 -1.83 -0.95
C PHE A 113 12.47 -2.39 -2.39
N ALA A 114 13.64 -2.71 -2.96
CA ALA A 114 13.72 -3.35 -4.27
C ALA A 114 13.02 -4.71 -4.31
N SER A 115 13.06 -5.49 -3.23
CA SER A 115 12.37 -6.78 -3.13
C SER A 115 10.84 -6.62 -3.17
N LEU A 116 10.31 -5.60 -2.51
CA LEU A 116 8.88 -5.26 -2.56
C LEU A 116 8.46 -4.88 -3.98
N LYS A 117 9.22 -3.97 -4.61
CA LYS A 117 8.97 -3.52 -5.99
C LYS A 117 8.96 -4.69 -6.97
N LYS A 118 9.96 -5.57 -6.91
CA LYS A 118 10.05 -6.75 -7.78
C LYS A 118 8.85 -7.68 -7.65
N ALA A 119 8.34 -7.88 -6.44
CA ALA A 119 7.15 -8.70 -6.20
C ALA A 119 5.89 -8.09 -6.82
N MET A 120 5.76 -6.77 -6.77
CA MET A 120 4.65 -6.04 -7.39
C MET A 120 4.69 -6.14 -8.93
N GLU A 121 5.87 -5.98 -9.54
CA GLU A 121 6.05 -6.07 -11.00
C GLU A 121 5.69 -7.47 -11.52
N ASN A 122 6.11 -8.52 -10.82
CA ASN A 122 5.79 -9.91 -11.20
C ASN A 122 4.29 -10.20 -11.19
N THR A 123 3.52 -9.53 -10.34
CA THR A 123 2.08 -9.70 -10.25
C THR A 123 1.35 -9.07 -11.44
N HIS A 124 1.80 -7.92 -11.92
CA HIS A 124 1.25 -7.29 -13.13
C HIS A 124 1.54 -8.09 -14.40
N PHE A 125 2.69 -8.75 -14.50
CA PHE A 125 3.04 -9.60 -15.63
C PHE A 125 2.24 -10.92 -15.70
N ALA A 126 1.76 -11.42 -14.57
CA ALA A 126 1.00 -12.68 -14.51
C ALA A 126 -0.49 -12.51 -14.87
N MET A 127 -0.99 -11.28 -14.98
CA MET A 127 -2.39 -10.97 -15.28
C MET A 127 -2.65 -10.52 -16.73
N ASN A 128 -1.60 -10.42 -17.56
CA ASN A 128 -1.65 -10.15 -19.00
C ASN A 128 -1.29 -11.41 -19.81
#